data_bc38196fb436288b744a1c56d92d6129
#
_entry.id   bc38196fb436288b744a1c56d92d6129
#
_cell.length_a   1.000
_cell.length_b   1.000
_cell.length_c   1.000
_cell.angle_alpha   90.00
_cell.angle_beta   90.00
_cell.angle_gamma   90.00
#
_symmetry.space_group_name_H-M   'P 1'
#
loop_
_entity.id
_entity.type
_entity.pdbx_description
1 polymer ?
#
loop_
_entity_poly.entity_id
_entity_poly.type
_entity_poly.pdbx_seq_one_letter_code
_entity_poly.pdbx_strand_id
1 'polypeptide(L)'
;TDKGKFYFIKTKSKEILAKDLLVKIILNSIGSLSWRKSMKWADKSLLWGRPLRNIFAIFNKKILLFSFGHLKSSNSIIVEQDLITKYKKIISFKEYQIFLKKNNIILDQDERERKILKKFQLICKSKNYRENFNKQLLEEVVNIVENPHVLLVDFNKDYLQIPQEIIISTLQRHQRYFPLFDNK
;
A
#
# COMPACT_ATOMS: atom_id res chain seq x y z
N THR A 1 51.58 -18.67 28.16
CA THR A 1 50.73 -17.73 28.91
C THR A 1 49.57 -18.53 29.49
N ASP A 2 49.63 -18.75 30.78
CA ASP A 2 48.63 -19.49 31.55
C ASP A 2 47.34 -18.67 31.65
N LYS A 3 46.52 -18.79 30.63
CA LYS A 3 45.18 -18.20 30.59
C LYS A 3 44.17 -19.24 31.06
N GLY A 4 44.08 -19.48 32.35
CA GLY A 4 43.05 -20.26 33.02
C GLY A 4 42.24 -21.31 32.23
N LYS A 5 41.50 -22.19 32.89
CA LYS A 5 40.59 -23.16 32.22
C LYS A 5 39.31 -22.43 31.78
N PHE A 6 38.99 -22.49 30.48
CA PHE A 6 37.78 -21.93 29.91
C PHE A 6 36.82 -23.05 29.52
N TYR A 7 35.52 -22.87 29.77
CA TYR A 7 34.48 -23.78 29.34
C TYR A 7 33.85 -23.24 28.02
N PHE A 8 33.81 -24.11 27.03
CA PHE A 8 33.16 -23.78 25.76
C PHE A 8 31.88 -24.59 25.63
N ILE A 9 30.76 -23.93 25.28
CA ILE A 9 29.52 -24.59 24.95
C ILE A 9 29.42 -24.62 23.46
N LYS A 10 29.45 -25.79 22.82
CA LYS A 10 29.20 -25.97 21.39
C LYS A 10 27.73 -26.27 21.18
N THR A 11 26.97 -25.26 20.76
CA THR A 11 25.57 -25.44 20.36
C THR A 11 25.53 -25.82 18.88
N LYS A 12 24.86 -26.93 18.55
CA LYS A 12 24.49 -27.24 17.18
C LYS A 12 23.14 -26.55 16.88
N SER A 13 23.14 -25.52 16.03
CA SER A 13 21.89 -24.98 15.49
C SER A 13 21.30 -26.00 14.54
N LYS A 14 20.01 -26.26 14.67
CA LYS A 14 19.27 -27.09 13.73
C LYS A 14 19.08 -26.29 12.46
N GLU A 15 19.50 -26.80 11.30
CA GLU A 15 19.22 -26.18 10.01
C GLU A 15 17.71 -26.16 9.78
N ILE A 16 17.15 -24.98 9.57
CA ILE A 16 15.74 -24.78 9.25
C ILE A 16 15.68 -24.27 7.81
N LEU A 17 14.86 -24.88 6.99
CA LEU A 17 14.64 -24.42 5.63
C LEU A 17 14.01 -23.03 5.65
N ALA A 18 14.56 -22.08 4.88
CA ALA A 18 14.08 -20.71 4.81
C ALA A 18 12.58 -20.63 4.50
N LYS A 19 12.05 -21.50 3.64
CA LYS A 19 10.62 -21.55 3.30
C LYS A 19 9.73 -21.82 4.53
N ASP A 20 10.15 -22.72 5.43
CA ASP A 20 9.34 -23.11 6.59
C ASP A 20 9.36 -22.01 7.66
N LEU A 21 10.51 -21.34 7.79
CA LEU A 21 10.66 -20.18 8.66
C LEU A 21 9.82 -18.99 8.14
N LEU A 22 9.85 -18.73 6.82
CA LEU A 22 9.08 -17.65 6.18
C LEU A 22 7.58 -17.82 6.40
N VAL A 23 7.04 -19.04 6.27
CA VAL A 23 5.62 -19.30 6.52
C VAL A 23 5.24 -18.91 7.94
N LYS A 24 6.04 -19.32 8.93
CA LYS A 24 5.80 -18.97 10.34
C LYS A 24 5.85 -17.47 10.58
N ILE A 25 6.87 -16.79 10.04
CA ILE A 25 7.02 -15.34 10.17
C ILE A 25 5.83 -14.61 9.54
N ILE A 26 5.46 -14.98 8.31
CA ILE A 26 4.33 -14.36 7.60
C ILE A 26 3.03 -14.54 8.39
N LEU A 27 2.70 -15.74 8.82
CA LEU A 27 1.48 -16.02 9.57
C LEU A 27 1.43 -15.23 10.88
N ASN A 28 2.53 -15.18 11.62
CA ASN A 28 2.62 -14.39 12.85
C ASN A 28 2.46 -12.88 12.55
N SER A 29 3.14 -12.38 11.53
CA SER A 29 3.09 -10.95 11.17
C SER A 29 1.69 -10.52 10.73
N ILE A 30 1.05 -11.26 9.82
CA ILE A 30 -0.30 -10.91 9.36
C ILE A 30 -1.36 -11.13 10.45
N GLY A 31 -1.18 -12.13 11.32
CA GLY A 31 -2.08 -12.40 12.45
C GLY A 31 -1.96 -11.36 13.58
N SER A 32 -0.82 -10.68 13.70
CA SER A 32 -0.59 -9.63 14.70
C SER A 32 -1.01 -8.24 14.24
N LEU A 33 -1.43 -8.06 12.98
CA LEU A 33 -1.91 -6.78 12.49
C LEU A 33 -3.18 -6.37 13.23
N SER A 34 -3.13 -5.19 13.84
CA SER A 34 -4.29 -4.57 14.48
C SER A 34 -4.92 -3.52 13.54
N TRP A 35 -6.23 -3.57 13.43
CA TRP A 35 -6.99 -2.65 12.59
C TRP A 35 -7.86 -1.75 13.46
N ARG A 36 -7.84 -0.45 13.22
CA ARG A 36 -8.74 0.50 13.90
C ARG A 36 -10.23 0.15 13.68
N LYS A 37 -10.54 -0.30 12.47
CA LYS A 37 -11.85 -0.81 12.09
C LYS A 37 -11.65 -2.11 11.34
N SER A 38 -12.29 -3.18 11.78
CA SER A 38 -12.24 -4.49 11.15
C SER A 38 -13.62 -5.12 11.16
N MET A 39 -13.85 -6.01 10.23
CA MET A 39 -15.08 -6.79 10.10
C MET A 39 -14.73 -8.25 9.92
N LYS A 40 -15.66 -9.12 10.27
CA LYS A 40 -15.59 -10.54 9.94
C LYS A 40 -16.08 -10.75 8.51
N TRP A 41 -15.26 -11.40 7.70
CA TRP A 41 -15.53 -11.66 6.29
C TRP A 41 -15.60 -13.17 6.04
N ALA A 42 -16.35 -13.57 5.02
CA ALA A 42 -16.53 -14.95 4.58
C ALA A 42 -16.99 -15.89 5.70
N ASP A 43 -16.13 -16.76 6.22
CA ASP A 43 -16.43 -17.77 7.25
C ASP A 43 -16.63 -17.20 8.66
N LYS A 44 -16.52 -15.87 8.81
CA LYS A 44 -16.65 -15.15 10.08
C LYS A 44 -15.53 -15.39 11.09
N SER A 45 -14.50 -16.15 10.75
CA SER A 45 -13.36 -16.39 11.65
C SER A 45 -12.31 -15.31 11.57
N LEU A 46 -12.15 -14.67 10.40
CA LEU A 46 -11.10 -13.70 10.14
C LEU A 46 -11.60 -12.26 10.34
N LEU A 47 -10.94 -11.52 11.24
CA LEU A 47 -11.09 -10.07 11.40
C LEU A 47 -10.06 -9.35 10.53
N TRP A 48 -10.54 -8.54 9.58
CA TRP A 48 -9.67 -7.81 8.66
C TRP A 48 -10.26 -6.46 8.28
N GLY A 49 -9.41 -5.49 7.91
CA GLY A 49 -9.86 -4.13 7.57
C GLY A 49 -10.73 -4.07 6.31
N ARG A 50 -10.48 -4.95 5.34
CA ARG A 50 -11.28 -5.12 4.11
C ARG A 50 -11.33 -6.60 3.72
N PRO A 51 -12.30 -7.05 2.86
CA PRO A 51 -12.35 -8.44 2.43
C PRO A 51 -11.05 -8.90 1.78
N LEU A 52 -10.42 -9.92 2.37
CA LEU A 52 -9.30 -10.61 1.73
C LEU A 52 -9.84 -11.59 0.70
N ARG A 53 -9.36 -11.48 -0.53
CA ARG A 53 -9.85 -12.28 -1.66
C ARG A 53 -8.81 -13.22 -2.23
N ASN A 54 -7.52 -12.91 -2.02
CA ASN A 54 -6.42 -13.69 -2.56
C ASN A 54 -5.17 -13.53 -1.70
N ILE A 55 -4.37 -14.58 -1.65
CA ILE A 55 -3.02 -14.56 -1.11
C ILE A 55 -2.06 -15.03 -2.19
N PHE A 56 -1.30 -14.09 -2.74
CA PHE A 56 -0.23 -14.38 -3.69
C PHE A 56 1.10 -14.50 -2.95
N ALA A 57 1.72 -15.69 -2.97
CA ALA A 57 2.97 -15.92 -2.28
C ALA A 57 3.88 -16.86 -3.06
N ILE A 58 5.02 -16.34 -3.50
CA ILE A 58 6.07 -17.10 -4.18
C ILE A 58 7.43 -16.87 -3.50
N PHE A 59 8.21 -17.91 -3.43
CA PHE A 59 9.59 -17.88 -2.98
C PHE A 59 10.45 -18.79 -3.88
N ASN A 60 11.56 -18.28 -4.40
CA ASN A 60 12.43 -19.01 -5.33
C ASN A 60 11.65 -19.68 -6.48
N LYS A 61 10.74 -18.92 -7.14
CA LYS A 61 9.88 -19.38 -8.26
C LYS A 61 8.91 -20.51 -7.90
N LYS A 62 8.76 -20.85 -6.61
CA LYS A 62 7.82 -21.86 -6.11
C LYS A 62 6.77 -21.19 -5.24
N ILE A 63 5.58 -21.78 -5.19
CA ILE A 63 4.52 -21.31 -4.31
C ILE A 63 4.95 -21.54 -2.86
N LEU A 64 4.83 -20.51 -2.03
CA LEU A 64 4.97 -20.63 -0.58
C LEU A 64 3.59 -20.98 0.00
N LEU A 65 3.38 -22.27 0.26
CA LEU A 65 2.06 -22.80 0.66
C LEU A 65 1.75 -22.54 2.13
N PHE A 66 0.68 -21.83 2.40
CA PHE A 66 0.07 -21.65 3.72
C PHE A 66 -1.40 -21.27 3.59
N SER A 67 -2.13 -21.32 4.72
CA SER A 67 -3.52 -20.85 4.79
C SER A 67 -3.63 -19.75 5.84
N PHE A 68 -4.50 -18.76 5.56
CA PHE A 68 -4.83 -17.71 6.51
C PHE A 68 -6.34 -17.43 6.40
N GLY A 69 -7.07 -17.70 7.48
CA GLY A 69 -8.52 -17.72 7.46
C GLY A 69 -9.05 -18.74 6.43
N HIS A 70 -9.94 -18.29 5.57
CA HIS A 70 -10.54 -19.09 4.50
C HIS A 70 -9.70 -19.17 3.22
N LEU A 71 -8.57 -18.46 3.15
CA LEU A 71 -7.75 -18.37 1.95
C LEU A 71 -6.52 -19.28 2.03
N LYS A 72 -6.18 -19.85 0.88
CA LYS A 72 -4.90 -20.55 0.65
C LYS A 72 -4.02 -19.70 -0.25
N SER A 73 -2.75 -19.65 0.07
CA SER A 73 -1.76 -18.97 -0.78
C SER A 73 -1.61 -19.68 -2.12
N SER A 74 -1.33 -18.90 -3.16
CA SER A 74 -1.15 -19.40 -4.52
C SER A 74 -0.13 -18.56 -5.28
N ASN A 75 0.14 -18.94 -6.52
CA ASN A 75 0.88 -18.12 -7.47
C ASN A 75 -0.05 -17.34 -8.44
N SER A 76 -1.33 -17.25 -8.12
CA SER A 76 -2.31 -16.51 -8.91
C SER A 76 -2.53 -15.14 -8.29
N ILE A 77 -2.47 -14.10 -9.11
CA ILE A 77 -2.84 -12.73 -8.75
C ILE A 77 -4.17 -12.35 -9.39
N ILE A 78 -4.94 -11.55 -8.67
CA ILE A 78 -6.22 -11.00 -9.11
C ILE A 78 -6.07 -9.49 -9.23
N VAL A 79 -6.49 -8.94 -10.35
CA VAL A 79 -6.64 -7.49 -10.56
C VAL A 79 -8.04 -7.23 -11.07
N GLU A 80 -8.71 -6.28 -10.44
CA GLU A 80 -10.05 -5.83 -10.84
C GLU A 80 -10.00 -4.39 -11.33
N GLN A 81 -10.45 -4.18 -12.54
CA GLN A 81 -10.57 -2.86 -13.15
C GLN A 81 -11.85 -2.84 -14.00
N ASP A 82 -12.61 -1.76 -13.91
CA ASP A 82 -13.81 -1.53 -14.72
C ASP A 82 -14.80 -2.72 -14.71
N LEU A 83 -15.01 -3.30 -13.51
CA LEU A 83 -15.83 -4.51 -13.29
C LEU A 83 -15.29 -5.79 -13.97
N ILE A 84 -14.09 -5.73 -14.52
CA ILE A 84 -13.42 -6.89 -15.14
C ILE A 84 -12.40 -7.45 -14.16
N THR A 85 -12.55 -8.75 -13.84
CA THR A 85 -11.59 -9.48 -13.02
C THR A 85 -10.58 -10.19 -13.91
N LYS A 86 -9.32 -9.86 -13.73
CA LYS A 86 -8.20 -10.51 -14.45
C LYS A 86 -7.42 -11.39 -13.48
N TYR A 87 -7.15 -12.61 -13.92
CA TYR A 87 -6.34 -13.59 -13.19
C TYR A 87 -5.08 -13.90 -13.97
N LYS A 88 -3.95 -14.00 -13.27
CA LYS A 88 -2.70 -14.46 -13.86
C LYS A 88 -1.88 -15.27 -12.88
N LYS A 89 -1.37 -16.43 -13.34
CA LYS A 89 -0.33 -17.18 -12.64
C LYS A 89 1.02 -16.53 -12.90
N ILE A 90 1.78 -16.32 -11.84
CA ILE A 90 3.05 -15.61 -11.83
C ILE A 90 4.04 -16.45 -11.04
N ILE A 91 5.27 -16.55 -11.54
CA ILE A 91 6.34 -17.32 -10.90
C ILE A 91 7.56 -16.49 -10.52
N SER A 92 7.62 -15.22 -10.95
CA SER A 92 8.76 -14.35 -10.66
C SER A 92 8.31 -12.92 -10.31
N PHE A 93 9.14 -12.21 -9.56
CA PHE A 93 8.91 -10.81 -9.24
C PHE A 93 8.86 -9.92 -10.50
N LYS A 94 9.69 -10.21 -11.49
CA LYS A 94 9.68 -9.49 -12.76
C LYS A 94 8.35 -9.63 -13.50
N GLU A 95 7.79 -10.83 -13.56
CA GLU A 95 6.45 -11.05 -14.14
C GLU A 95 5.35 -10.31 -13.37
N TYR A 96 5.46 -10.30 -12.05
CA TYR A 96 4.55 -9.55 -11.18
C TYR A 96 4.56 -8.06 -11.51
N GLN A 97 5.74 -7.43 -11.57
CA GLN A 97 5.88 -6.02 -11.93
C GLN A 97 5.32 -5.73 -13.33
N ILE A 98 5.63 -6.57 -14.32
CA ILE A 98 5.11 -6.42 -15.69
C ILE A 98 3.58 -6.52 -15.71
N PHE A 99 3.02 -7.46 -14.96
CA PHE A 99 1.58 -7.64 -14.91
C PHE A 99 0.88 -6.43 -14.26
N LEU A 100 1.39 -5.93 -13.15
CA LEU A 100 0.85 -4.71 -12.52
C LEU A 100 0.92 -3.51 -13.45
N LYS A 101 2.08 -3.28 -14.08
CA LYS A 101 2.26 -2.17 -15.02
C LYS A 101 1.30 -2.25 -16.21
N LYS A 102 1.07 -3.45 -16.77
CA LYS A 102 0.08 -3.66 -17.85
C LYS A 102 -1.37 -3.38 -17.42
N ASN A 103 -1.66 -3.43 -16.14
CA ASN A 103 -2.96 -3.12 -15.56
C ASN A 103 -2.98 -1.74 -14.89
N ASN A 104 -2.07 -0.83 -15.27
CA ASN A 104 -1.99 0.54 -14.76
C ASN A 104 -1.86 0.63 -13.24
N ILE A 105 -1.19 -0.34 -12.60
CA ILE A 105 -0.91 -0.33 -11.17
C ILE A 105 0.56 0.01 -10.97
N ILE A 106 0.84 1.06 -10.21
CA ILE A 106 2.18 1.48 -9.81
C ILE A 106 2.45 0.88 -8.44
N LEU A 107 3.32 -0.13 -8.37
CA LEU A 107 3.64 -0.84 -7.14
C LEU A 107 4.44 0.04 -6.16
N ASP A 108 5.41 0.77 -6.68
CA ASP A 108 6.34 1.58 -5.90
C ASP A 108 5.66 2.84 -5.36
N GLN A 109 5.73 3.07 -4.04
CA GLN A 109 5.13 4.22 -3.37
C GLN A 109 5.82 5.54 -3.76
N ASP A 110 7.15 5.52 -3.85
CA ASP A 110 7.92 6.71 -4.21
C ASP A 110 7.65 7.11 -5.67
N GLU A 111 7.37 6.15 -6.55
CA GLU A 111 6.98 6.43 -7.93
C GLU A 111 5.59 7.10 -7.97
N ARG A 112 4.63 6.62 -7.16
CA ARG A 112 3.32 7.27 -7.04
C ARG A 112 3.42 8.69 -6.49
N GLU A 113 4.20 8.89 -5.43
CA GLU A 113 4.45 10.20 -4.84
C GLU A 113 5.06 11.17 -5.85
N ARG A 114 6.14 10.78 -6.52
CA ARG A 114 6.77 11.59 -7.56
C ARG A 114 5.82 11.96 -8.68
N LYS A 115 4.95 11.05 -9.08
CA LYS A 115 3.94 11.31 -10.12
C LYS A 115 2.93 12.37 -9.67
N ILE A 116 2.45 12.30 -8.43
CA ILE A 116 1.55 13.32 -7.86
C ILE A 116 2.25 14.68 -7.81
N LEU A 117 3.42 14.74 -7.17
CA LEU A 117 4.17 15.99 -6.97
C LEU A 117 4.51 16.67 -8.29
N LYS A 118 5.02 15.92 -9.26
CA LYS A 118 5.35 16.47 -10.59
C LYS A 118 4.15 17.12 -11.26
N LYS A 119 3.00 16.45 -11.25
CA LYS A 119 1.80 16.99 -11.89
C LYS A 119 1.21 18.17 -11.12
N PHE A 120 1.21 18.09 -9.78
CA PHE A 120 0.79 19.17 -8.90
C PHE A 120 1.61 20.45 -9.16
N GLN A 121 2.95 20.35 -9.15
CA GLN A 121 3.83 21.47 -9.44
C GLN A 121 3.63 22.08 -10.83
N LEU A 122 3.38 21.24 -11.85
CA LEU A 122 3.06 21.71 -13.20
C LEU A 122 1.77 22.54 -13.21
N ILE A 123 0.74 22.12 -12.48
CA ILE A 123 -0.52 22.86 -12.37
C ILE A 123 -0.29 24.20 -11.68
N CYS A 124 0.40 24.19 -10.52
CA CYS A 124 0.70 25.42 -9.78
C CYS A 124 1.46 26.44 -10.64
N LYS A 125 2.49 26.01 -11.34
CA LYS A 125 3.28 26.89 -12.24
C LYS A 125 2.44 27.42 -13.40
N SER A 126 1.64 26.57 -14.06
CA SER A 126 0.86 26.96 -15.24
C SER A 126 -0.26 27.95 -14.92
N LYS A 127 -0.80 27.93 -13.70
CA LYS A 127 -1.91 28.78 -13.25
C LYS A 127 -1.48 29.88 -12.29
N ASN A 128 -0.18 29.96 -11.97
CA ASN A 128 0.36 30.89 -10.99
C ASN A 128 -0.33 30.77 -9.61
N TYR A 129 -0.59 29.54 -9.18
CA TYR A 129 -1.17 29.29 -7.87
C TYR A 129 -0.10 29.06 -6.80
N ARG A 130 -0.39 29.50 -5.58
CA ARG A 130 0.42 29.20 -4.40
C ARG A 130 0.03 27.85 -3.81
N GLU A 131 1.02 27.03 -3.55
CA GLU A 131 0.86 25.73 -2.91
C GLU A 131 0.54 25.87 -1.42
N ASN A 132 -0.40 25.09 -0.92
CA ASN A 132 -0.55 24.78 0.50
C ASN A 132 -0.41 23.27 0.65
N PHE A 133 0.84 22.83 0.69
CA PHE A 133 1.16 21.42 0.63
C PHE A 133 1.10 20.76 2.02
N ASN A 134 0.26 19.75 2.17
CA ASN A 134 0.15 18.95 3.39
C ASN A 134 0.81 17.57 3.16
N LYS A 135 1.96 17.35 3.81
CA LYS A 135 2.73 16.11 3.67
C LYS A 135 1.96 14.88 4.17
N GLN A 136 1.24 14.99 5.29
CA GLN A 136 0.45 13.87 5.82
C GLN A 136 -0.66 13.47 4.86
N LEU A 137 -1.31 14.47 4.26
CA LEU A 137 -2.34 14.21 3.23
C LEU A 137 -1.72 13.53 2.00
N LEU A 138 -0.51 13.92 1.56
CA LEU A 138 0.18 13.26 0.46
C LEU A 138 0.46 11.80 0.78
N GLU A 139 1.02 11.50 1.94
CA GLU A 139 1.30 10.13 2.38
C GLU A 139 0.01 9.28 2.40
N GLU A 140 -1.09 9.84 2.90
CA GLU A 140 -2.39 9.18 2.90
C GLU A 140 -2.87 8.89 1.48
N VAL A 141 -2.83 9.88 0.57
CA VAL A 141 -3.28 9.73 -0.82
C VAL A 141 -2.41 8.73 -1.58
N VAL A 142 -1.09 8.78 -1.42
CA VAL A 142 -0.15 7.81 -2.02
C VAL A 142 -0.47 6.38 -1.63
N ASN A 143 -0.95 6.15 -0.40
CA ASN A 143 -1.29 4.83 0.11
C ASN A 143 -2.70 4.35 -0.31
N ILE A 144 -3.58 5.25 -0.71
CA ILE A 144 -4.95 4.92 -1.14
C ILE A 144 -5.02 4.61 -2.63
N VAL A 145 -4.22 5.31 -3.46
CA VAL A 145 -4.31 5.22 -4.92
C VAL A 145 -3.27 4.28 -5.50
N GLU A 146 -3.67 3.46 -6.48
CA GLU A 146 -2.78 2.55 -7.21
C GLU A 146 -2.12 3.19 -8.43
N ASN A 147 -2.81 4.16 -9.06
CA ASN A 147 -2.32 4.93 -10.21
C ASN A 147 -2.85 6.36 -10.14
N PRO A 148 -2.12 7.28 -9.51
CA PRO A 148 -2.60 8.62 -9.27
C PRO A 148 -2.77 9.44 -10.56
N HIS A 149 -3.90 10.15 -10.64
CA HIS A 149 -4.19 11.16 -11.66
C HIS A 149 -4.55 12.45 -10.94
N VAL A 150 -3.76 13.51 -11.17
CA VAL A 150 -3.99 14.81 -10.54
C VAL A 150 -4.78 15.68 -11.51
N LEU A 151 -5.93 16.13 -11.05
CA LEU A 151 -6.83 17.01 -11.80
C LEU A 151 -6.99 18.32 -11.02
N LEU A 152 -7.09 19.43 -11.73
CA LEU A 152 -7.50 20.70 -11.18
C LEU A 152 -9.03 20.78 -11.29
N VAL A 153 -9.68 21.09 -10.19
CA VAL A 153 -11.12 21.30 -10.10
C VAL A 153 -11.42 22.62 -9.43
N ASP A 154 -12.45 23.31 -9.90
CA ASP A 154 -12.95 24.53 -9.29
C ASP A 154 -14.17 24.21 -8.41
N PHE A 155 -14.45 25.05 -7.43
CA PHE A 155 -15.64 25.00 -6.61
C PHE A 155 -16.41 26.33 -6.71
N ASN A 156 -17.70 26.31 -6.29
CA ASN A 156 -18.53 27.49 -6.34
C ASN A 156 -17.95 28.61 -5.47
N LYS A 157 -17.75 29.79 -6.06
CA LYS A 157 -17.19 30.98 -5.39
C LYS A 157 -18.03 31.46 -4.20
N ASP A 158 -19.30 31.13 -4.14
CA ASP A 158 -20.17 31.48 -3.00
C ASP A 158 -19.63 30.90 -1.68
N TYR A 159 -18.93 29.76 -1.73
CA TYR A 159 -18.27 29.18 -0.57
C TYR A 159 -17.11 30.00 -0.02
N LEU A 160 -16.58 30.97 -0.77
CA LEU A 160 -15.53 31.87 -0.29
C LEU A 160 -16.00 32.86 0.79
N GLN A 161 -17.32 32.92 1.06
CA GLN A 161 -17.89 33.64 2.21
C GLN A 161 -17.65 32.89 3.54
N ILE A 162 -17.35 31.59 3.48
CA ILE A 162 -17.03 30.77 4.64
C ILE A 162 -15.57 31.01 5.06
N PRO A 163 -15.24 31.02 6.37
CA PRO A 163 -13.87 31.14 6.83
C PRO A 163 -12.95 30.12 6.13
N GLN A 164 -11.80 30.60 5.67
CA GLN A 164 -10.85 29.81 4.87
C GLN A 164 -10.42 28.52 5.55
N GLU A 165 -10.24 28.56 6.88
CA GLU A 165 -9.82 27.41 7.68
C GLU A 165 -10.83 26.27 7.62
N ILE A 166 -12.11 26.58 7.57
CA ILE A 166 -13.20 25.60 7.46
C ILE A 166 -13.17 24.94 6.08
N ILE A 167 -13.01 25.76 5.02
CA ILE A 167 -12.91 25.25 3.64
C ILE A 167 -11.71 24.33 3.51
N ILE A 168 -10.53 24.76 3.95
CA ILE A 168 -9.28 23.98 3.86
C ILE A 168 -9.45 22.67 4.63
N SER A 169 -9.94 22.75 5.88
CA SER A 169 -10.14 21.56 6.72
C SER A 169 -11.08 20.56 6.05
N THR A 170 -12.18 21.04 5.47
CA THR A 170 -13.16 20.20 4.76
C THR A 170 -12.55 19.54 3.53
N LEU A 171 -11.87 20.30 2.69
CA LEU A 171 -11.22 19.79 1.48
C LEU A 171 -10.16 18.74 1.81
N GLN A 172 -9.31 19.00 2.80
CA GLN A 172 -8.23 18.08 3.16
C GLN A 172 -8.72 16.85 3.92
N ARG A 173 -9.53 17.02 4.96
CA ARG A 173 -9.92 15.91 5.86
C ARG A 173 -11.00 15.01 5.29
N HIS A 174 -11.96 15.59 4.55
CA HIS A 174 -13.11 14.82 4.08
C HIS A 174 -13.00 14.43 2.61
N GLN A 175 -12.40 15.29 1.77
CA GLN A 175 -12.31 15.07 0.33
C GLN A 175 -10.92 14.62 -0.15
N ARG A 176 -9.91 14.72 0.70
CA ARG A 176 -8.51 14.42 0.33
C ARG A 176 -7.99 15.29 -0.84
N TYR A 177 -8.48 16.53 -0.92
CA TYR A 177 -8.04 17.51 -1.91
C TYR A 177 -6.86 18.34 -1.38
N PHE A 178 -6.03 18.80 -2.30
CA PHE A 178 -4.96 19.73 -2.04
C PHE A 178 -5.44 21.14 -2.42
N PRO A 179 -5.80 21.99 -1.45
CA PRO A 179 -6.27 23.35 -1.77
C PRO A 179 -5.15 24.18 -2.35
N LEU A 180 -5.48 24.96 -3.39
CA LEU A 180 -4.60 25.92 -4.03
C LEU A 180 -5.13 27.32 -3.80
N PHE A 181 -4.22 28.29 -3.75
CA PHE A 181 -4.55 29.70 -3.53
C PHE A 181 -4.20 30.51 -4.76
N ASP A 182 -5.09 31.42 -5.13
CA ASP A 182 -4.78 32.45 -6.13
C ASP A 182 -3.75 33.42 -5.53
N ASN A 183 -2.81 33.88 -6.35
CA ASN A 183 -1.82 34.90 -5.97
C ASN A 183 -2.35 36.34 -6.08
N LYS A 184 -3.66 36.51 -6.30
CA LYS A 184 -4.28 37.82 -6.35
C LYS A 184 -4.67 38.35 -5.01
#